data_32a89dda1503af04b1c0485335da6629
#
_entry.id   32a89dda1503af04b1c0485335da6629
#
_cell.length_a   1.000
_cell.length_b   1.000
_cell.length_c   1.000
_cell.angle_alpha   90.00
_cell.angle_beta   90.00
_cell.angle_gamma   90.00
#
_symmetry.space_group_name_H-M   'P 1'
#
loop_
_entity.id
_entity.type
_entity.pdbx_description
1 polymer ?
#
loop_
_entity_poly.entity_id
_entity_poly.type
_entity_poly.pdbx_seq_one_letter_code
_entity_poly.pdbx_strand_id
1 'polypeptide(L)'
;MILSDTIARHQHVWCFGCSFTHYIWPTWADLLQKKYGNVTNLGKCGAGNVYIFTKIMEMYTQGDITKDDLVMVCWSGHYRLDMKFKGQWITKGNLLTQDVYSMDFVKKYCDPQYFLERDLYLVHAVNEIFKGRIINFSMADIDQLDQYNNIHVRLDKQDHVQKTLDTFFPSFYKVLWNNNFETIR
;
A
#
# COMPACT_ATOMS: atom_id res chain seq x y z
N MET A 1 -11.99 12.66 14.07
CA MET A 1 -12.41 13.13 12.71
C MET A 1 -13.03 11.95 12.00
N ILE A 2 -14.27 12.08 11.52
CA ILE A 2 -14.99 10.99 10.85
C ILE A 2 -14.50 10.94 9.39
N LEU A 3 -14.21 9.76 8.87
CA LEU A 3 -13.68 9.56 7.50
C LEU A 3 -14.59 10.19 6.43
N SER A 4 -15.91 10.13 6.62
CA SER A 4 -16.90 10.76 5.73
C SER A 4 -16.70 12.26 5.58
N ASP A 5 -16.42 12.96 6.69
CA ASP A 5 -16.23 14.42 6.69
C ASP A 5 -14.90 14.80 6.01
N THR A 6 -13.88 13.95 6.16
CA THR A 6 -12.61 14.13 5.46
C THR A 6 -12.80 14.01 3.96
N ILE A 7 -13.48 12.96 3.49
CA ILE A 7 -13.74 12.75 2.07
C ILE A 7 -14.57 13.90 1.48
N ALA A 8 -15.62 14.34 2.17
CA ALA A 8 -16.53 15.38 1.70
C ALA A 8 -15.86 16.77 1.54
N ARG A 9 -14.72 17.01 2.16
CA ARG A 9 -13.99 18.31 2.10
C ARG A 9 -13.08 18.44 0.88
N HIS A 10 -12.79 17.33 0.18
CA HIS A 10 -11.87 17.32 -0.94
C HIS A 10 -12.61 17.28 -2.29
N GLN A 11 -12.01 17.89 -3.30
CA GLN A 11 -12.62 17.94 -4.63
C GLN A 11 -12.63 16.58 -5.32
N HIS A 12 -11.55 15.82 -5.13
CA HIS A 12 -11.39 14.49 -5.66
C HIS A 12 -10.67 13.56 -4.69
N VAL A 13 -10.92 12.26 -4.79
CA VAL A 13 -10.25 11.23 -4.00
C VAL A 13 -9.53 10.25 -4.93
N TRP A 14 -8.23 10.16 -4.77
CA TRP A 14 -7.37 9.25 -5.52
C TRP A 14 -7.03 8.03 -4.68
N CYS A 15 -7.46 6.84 -5.11
CA CYS A 15 -7.25 5.59 -4.39
C CYS A 15 -6.16 4.76 -5.05
N PHE A 16 -5.11 4.42 -4.30
CA PHE A 16 -3.97 3.62 -4.76
C PHE A 16 -3.81 2.36 -3.93
N GLY A 17 -3.29 1.30 -4.54
CA GLY A 17 -3.01 0.05 -3.83
C GLY A 17 -2.89 -1.16 -4.73
N CYS A 18 -2.96 -2.33 -4.13
CA CYS A 18 -2.87 -3.62 -4.81
C CYS A 18 -4.26 -4.21 -5.13
N SER A 19 -4.38 -5.55 -5.15
CA SER A 19 -5.65 -6.26 -5.39
C SER A 19 -6.73 -5.95 -4.34
N PHE A 20 -6.38 -5.50 -3.16
CA PHE A 20 -7.34 -5.04 -2.15
C PHE A 20 -7.96 -3.69 -2.50
N THR A 21 -7.37 -2.95 -3.43
CA THR A 21 -7.89 -1.68 -3.93
C THR A 21 -8.59 -1.85 -5.28
N HIS A 22 -8.10 -2.77 -6.14
CA HIS A 22 -8.72 -3.03 -7.44
C HIS A 22 -8.65 -4.53 -7.78
N TYR A 23 -9.82 -5.16 -7.91
CA TYR A 23 -9.93 -6.58 -8.23
C TYR A 23 -11.16 -6.88 -9.09
N ILE A 24 -11.46 -8.18 -9.34
CA ILE A 24 -12.63 -8.62 -10.13
C ILE A 24 -13.97 -8.47 -9.37
N TRP A 25 -13.93 -8.30 -8.06
CA TRP A 25 -15.09 -7.95 -7.23
C TRP A 25 -14.96 -6.54 -6.68
N PRO A 26 -16.07 -5.90 -6.26
CA PRO A 26 -16.03 -4.56 -5.70
C PRO A 26 -15.15 -4.48 -4.45
N THR A 27 -14.23 -3.53 -4.46
CA THR A 27 -13.32 -3.24 -3.35
C THR A 27 -13.77 -2.01 -2.57
N TRP A 28 -13.04 -1.66 -1.50
CA TRP A 28 -13.30 -0.47 -0.71
C TRP A 28 -13.30 0.81 -1.57
N ALA A 29 -12.40 0.91 -2.56
CA ALA A 29 -12.29 2.06 -3.44
C ALA A 29 -13.50 2.16 -4.39
N ASP A 30 -13.99 1.03 -4.89
CA ASP A 30 -15.19 0.98 -5.73
C ASP A 30 -16.45 1.34 -4.93
N LEU A 31 -16.51 0.94 -3.65
CA LEU A 31 -17.60 1.32 -2.75
C LEU A 31 -17.57 2.82 -2.44
N LEU A 32 -16.38 3.41 -2.26
CA LEU A 32 -16.23 4.85 -2.11
C LEU A 32 -16.68 5.59 -3.37
N GLN A 33 -16.26 5.13 -4.54
CA GLN A 33 -16.68 5.70 -5.83
C GLN A 33 -18.19 5.68 -5.99
N LYS A 34 -18.82 4.55 -5.65
CA LYS A 34 -20.29 4.43 -5.71
C LYS A 34 -21.00 5.39 -4.74
N LYS A 35 -20.40 5.64 -3.58
CA LYS A 35 -21.00 6.48 -2.53
C LYS A 35 -20.80 7.97 -2.78
N TYR A 36 -19.62 8.40 -3.23
CA TYR A 36 -19.23 9.82 -3.31
C TYR A 36 -19.13 10.36 -4.72
N GLY A 37 -18.95 9.50 -5.73
CA GLY A 37 -18.88 9.88 -7.15
C GLY A 37 -17.54 10.44 -7.62
N ASN A 38 -16.89 11.27 -6.81
CA ASN A 38 -15.62 11.96 -7.14
C ASN A 38 -14.39 11.15 -6.67
N VAL A 39 -14.36 9.84 -6.94
CA VAL A 39 -13.29 8.93 -6.55
C VAL A 39 -12.73 8.23 -7.79
N THR A 40 -11.42 8.16 -7.91
CA THR A 40 -10.73 7.37 -8.92
C THR A 40 -9.93 6.24 -8.29
N ASN A 41 -10.22 5.00 -8.72
CA ASN A 41 -9.52 3.81 -8.28
C ASN A 41 -8.36 3.49 -9.23
N LEU A 42 -7.13 3.65 -8.77
CA LEU A 42 -5.87 3.37 -9.48
C LEU A 42 -5.10 2.16 -8.89
N GLY A 43 -5.80 1.31 -8.15
CA GLY A 43 -5.24 0.06 -7.68
C GLY A 43 -4.86 -0.88 -8.82
N LYS A 44 -3.91 -1.80 -8.56
CA LYS A 44 -3.49 -2.82 -9.53
C LYS A 44 -3.24 -4.15 -8.84
N CYS A 45 -3.89 -5.19 -9.34
CA CYS A 45 -3.70 -6.54 -8.83
C CYS A 45 -2.21 -6.95 -8.85
N GLY A 46 -1.73 -7.53 -7.75
CA GLY A 46 -0.34 -7.97 -7.59
C GLY A 46 0.68 -6.85 -7.35
N ALA A 47 0.26 -5.57 -7.33
CA ALA A 47 1.16 -4.45 -7.11
C ALA A 47 1.86 -4.51 -5.75
N GLY A 48 3.14 -4.20 -5.74
CA GLY A 48 3.92 -3.87 -4.55
C GLY A 48 4.04 -2.35 -4.37
N ASN A 49 4.78 -1.95 -3.36
CA ASN A 49 4.82 -0.55 -2.94
C ASN A 49 5.63 0.35 -3.89
N VAL A 50 6.56 -0.21 -4.66
CA VAL A 50 7.29 0.54 -5.71
C VAL A 50 6.34 0.95 -6.83
N TYR A 51 5.46 0.05 -7.29
CA TYR A 51 4.42 0.39 -8.26
C TYR A 51 3.47 1.47 -7.72
N ILE A 52 2.97 1.26 -6.49
CA ILE A 52 2.03 2.19 -5.84
C ILE A 52 2.65 3.59 -5.77
N PHE A 53 3.86 3.70 -5.22
CA PHE A 53 4.61 4.96 -5.14
C PHE A 53 4.79 5.60 -6.51
N THR A 54 5.27 4.82 -7.50
CA THR A 54 5.53 5.36 -8.84
C THR A 54 4.25 5.87 -9.49
N LYS A 55 3.11 5.18 -9.29
CA LYS A 55 1.83 5.61 -9.85
C LYS A 55 1.32 6.90 -9.18
N ILE A 56 1.49 7.05 -7.87
CA ILE A 56 1.19 8.29 -7.15
C ILE A 56 2.03 9.45 -7.71
N MET A 57 3.34 9.23 -7.86
CA MET A 57 4.25 10.25 -8.35
C MET A 57 4.00 10.61 -9.82
N GLU A 58 3.63 9.65 -10.65
CA GLU A 58 3.21 9.88 -12.04
C GLU A 58 2.02 10.85 -12.10
N MET A 59 0.94 10.55 -11.38
CA MET A 59 -0.26 11.39 -11.35
C MET A 59 0.01 12.79 -10.75
N TYR A 60 0.85 12.84 -9.71
CA TYR A 60 1.23 14.10 -9.07
C TYR A 60 2.08 14.99 -10.00
N THR A 61 3.08 14.42 -10.66
CA THR A 61 3.98 15.18 -11.54
C THR A 61 3.32 15.60 -12.86
N GLN A 62 2.28 14.88 -13.30
CA GLN A 62 1.44 15.25 -14.43
C GLN A 62 0.43 16.37 -14.09
N GLY A 63 0.26 16.68 -12.80
CA GLY A 63 -0.67 17.68 -12.32
C GLY A 63 -2.12 17.19 -12.18
N ASP A 64 -2.35 15.88 -12.31
CA ASP A 64 -3.68 15.28 -12.12
C ASP A 64 -4.13 15.36 -10.65
N ILE A 65 -3.19 15.14 -9.72
CA ILE A 65 -3.44 15.29 -8.28
C ILE A 65 -3.17 16.74 -7.88
N THR A 66 -4.22 17.45 -7.50
CA THR A 66 -4.15 18.87 -7.09
C THR A 66 -3.99 19.01 -5.57
N LYS A 67 -3.80 20.25 -5.11
CA LYS A 67 -3.72 20.56 -3.67
C LYS A 67 -5.03 20.34 -2.90
N ASP A 68 -6.15 20.32 -3.62
CA ASP A 68 -7.50 20.21 -3.05
C ASP A 68 -8.01 18.75 -3.02
N ASP A 69 -7.17 17.81 -3.47
CA ASP A 69 -7.51 16.39 -3.55
C ASP A 69 -7.01 15.61 -2.34
N LEU A 70 -7.72 14.52 -2.02
CA LEU A 70 -7.34 13.53 -1.03
C LEU A 70 -6.67 12.34 -1.68
N VAL A 71 -5.55 11.92 -1.14
CA VAL A 71 -4.85 10.69 -1.54
C VAL A 71 -5.11 9.60 -0.50
N MET A 72 -5.65 8.46 -0.93
CA MET A 72 -5.87 7.30 -0.07
C MET A 72 -5.03 6.13 -0.57
N VAL A 73 -4.17 5.60 0.27
CA VAL A 73 -3.22 4.55 -0.10
C VAL A 73 -3.41 3.32 0.76
N CYS A 74 -3.75 2.19 0.11
CA CYS A 74 -3.67 0.87 0.70
C CYS A 74 -2.32 0.24 0.36
N TRP A 75 -1.34 0.43 1.23
CA TRP A 75 -0.01 -0.12 1.05
C TRP A 75 -0.03 -1.64 1.05
N SER A 76 0.77 -2.22 0.21
CA SER A 76 0.91 -3.67 0.06
C SER A 76 1.92 -4.25 1.05
N GLY A 77 1.95 -5.57 1.18
CA GLY A 77 3.03 -6.22 1.91
C GLY A 77 4.40 -5.89 1.29
N HIS A 78 5.41 -5.74 2.16
CA HIS A 78 6.75 -5.31 1.73
C HIS A 78 7.48 -6.33 0.85
N TYR A 79 7.18 -7.62 0.97
CA TYR A 79 7.88 -8.69 0.24
C TYR A 79 7.37 -8.84 -1.19
N ARG A 80 7.44 -7.75 -1.97
CA ARG A 80 7.02 -7.69 -3.38
C ARG A 80 8.07 -6.98 -4.22
N LEU A 81 8.30 -7.52 -5.41
CA LEU A 81 9.21 -6.95 -6.41
C LEU A 81 8.42 -6.53 -7.64
N ASP A 82 8.28 -5.22 -7.81
CA ASP A 82 7.72 -4.62 -9.01
C ASP A 82 8.84 -4.30 -10.00
N MET A 83 8.63 -4.61 -11.25
CA MET A 83 9.57 -4.30 -12.31
C MET A 83 8.84 -3.62 -13.47
N LYS A 84 9.56 -2.79 -14.23
CA LYS A 84 9.07 -2.23 -15.48
C LYS A 84 9.90 -2.75 -16.64
N PHE A 85 9.27 -3.42 -17.60
CA PHE A 85 9.94 -3.94 -18.78
C PHE A 85 9.20 -3.52 -20.04
N LYS A 86 9.91 -2.93 -20.99
CA LYS A 86 9.33 -2.40 -22.24
C LYS A 86 8.10 -1.52 -22.02
N GLY A 87 8.16 -0.64 -21.01
CA GLY A 87 7.06 0.27 -20.67
C GLY A 87 5.92 -0.35 -19.87
N GLN A 88 5.88 -1.67 -19.69
CA GLN A 88 4.83 -2.37 -18.95
C GLN A 88 5.28 -2.76 -17.55
N TRP A 89 4.40 -2.58 -16.57
CA TRP A 89 4.63 -3.02 -15.21
C TRP A 89 4.38 -4.52 -15.05
N ILE A 90 5.36 -5.20 -14.48
CA ILE A 90 5.26 -6.58 -14.03
C ILE A 90 5.05 -6.55 -12.52
N THR A 91 3.80 -6.82 -12.10
CA THR A 91 3.37 -6.83 -10.70
C THR A 91 2.85 -8.23 -10.38
N LYS A 92 3.69 -9.07 -9.79
CA LYS A 92 3.39 -10.51 -9.64
C LYS A 92 3.00 -10.94 -8.22
N GLY A 93 2.80 -9.99 -7.32
CA GLY A 93 2.42 -10.28 -5.95
C GLY A 93 3.59 -10.65 -5.05
N ASN A 94 3.32 -11.48 -4.05
CA ASN A 94 4.30 -11.86 -3.04
C ASN A 94 5.38 -12.79 -3.62
N LEU A 95 6.64 -12.48 -3.36
CA LEU A 95 7.80 -13.26 -3.82
C LEU A 95 7.84 -14.71 -3.32
N LEU A 96 7.26 -14.97 -2.15
CA LEU A 96 7.30 -16.28 -1.51
C LEU A 96 6.17 -17.22 -1.93
N THR A 97 5.08 -16.69 -2.49
CA THR A 97 3.86 -17.47 -2.78
C THR A 97 3.56 -17.61 -4.27
N GLN A 98 4.30 -16.92 -5.11
CA GLN A 98 4.10 -16.91 -6.56
C GLN A 98 5.32 -17.55 -7.24
N ASP A 99 5.12 -18.56 -8.07
CA ASP A 99 6.17 -19.25 -8.82
C ASP A 99 6.77 -18.39 -9.95
N VAL A 100 6.97 -17.11 -9.69
CA VAL A 100 7.50 -16.14 -10.65
C VAL A 100 9.02 -16.07 -10.60
N TYR A 101 9.54 -16.19 -9.38
CA TYR A 101 10.98 -16.16 -9.12
C TYR A 101 11.42 -17.47 -8.49
N SER A 102 12.56 -18.01 -8.91
CA SER A 102 13.10 -19.18 -8.24
C SER A 102 13.44 -18.88 -6.78
N MET A 103 13.29 -19.85 -5.90
CA MET A 103 13.65 -19.68 -4.49
C MET A 103 15.13 -19.34 -4.31
N ASP A 104 16.00 -19.79 -5.20
CA ASP A 104 17.42 -19.44 -5.18
C ASP A 104 17.64 -17.96 -5.47
N PHE A 105 16.89 -17.38 -6.44
CA PHE A 105 16.91 -15.96 -6.69
C PHE A 105 16.42 -15.18 -5.44
N VAL A 106 15.30 -15.59 -4.87
CA VAL A 106 14.72 -14.92 -3.69
C VAL A 106 15.70 -14.96 -2.52
N LYS A 107 16.26 -16.13 -2.19
CA LYS A 107 17.22 -16.28 -1.08
C LYS A 107 18.51 -15.48 -1.29
N LYS A 108 18.96 -15.34 -2.53
CA LYS A 108 20.23 -14.70 -2.85
C LYS A 108 20.15 -13.17 -2.97
N TYR A 109 19.01 -12.64 -3.46
CA TYR A 109 18.90 -11.25 -3.87
C TYR A 109 17.78 -10.47 -3.17
N CYS A 110 16.90 -11.14 -2.43
CA CYS A 110 15.74 -10.50 -1.81
C CYS A 110 15.90 -10.48 -0.29
N ASP A 111 16.50 -9.41 0.22
CA ASP A 111 16.63 -9.17 1.67
C ASP A 111 15.31 -8.58 2.22
N PRO A 112 14.60 -9.29 3.13
CA PRO A 112 13.35 -8.79 3.72
C PRO A 112 13.52 -7.46 4.46
N GLN A 113 14.64 -7.27 5.16
CA GLN A 113 14.95 -6.03 5.87
C GLN A 113 15.04 -4.85 4.90
N TYR A 114 15.76 -5.01 3.81
CA TYR A 114 15.85 -3.99 2.75
C TYR A 114 14.48 -3.64 2.17
N PHE A 115 13.63 -4.65 1.90
CA PHE A 115 12.30 -4.40 1.34
C PHE A 115 11.42 -3.60 2.31
N LEU A 116 11.49 -3.91 3.60
CA LEU A 116 10.75 -3.16 4.61
C LEU A 116 11.24 -1.71 4.72
N GLU A 117 12.53 -1.50 4.83
CA GLU A 117 13.14 -0.16 4.91
C GLU A 117 12.79 0.68 3.67
N ARG A 118 12.95 0.10 2.49
CA ARG A 118 12.55 0.72 1.22
C ARG A 118 11.10 1.21 1.29
N ASP A 119 10.19 0.34 1.69
CA ASP A 119 8.77 0.64 1.70
C ASP A 119 8.42 1.72 2.72
N LEU A 120 9.05 1.71 3.89
CA LEU A 120 8.89 2.78 4.88
C LEU A 120 9.38 4.13 4.35
N TYR A 121 10.49 4.16 3.60
CA TYR A 121 10.95 5.40 2.96
C TYR A 121 9.97 5.89 1.88
N LEU A 122 9.38 4.99 1.09
CA LEU A 122 8.36 5.35 0.11
C LEU A 122 7.11 5.95 0.78
N VAL A 123 6.64 5.33 1.86
CA VAL A 123 5.52 5.85 2.66
C VAL A 123 5.84 7.23 3.23
N HIS A 124 7.03 7.39 3.82
CA HIS A 124 7.47 8.66 4.38
C HIS A 124 7.49 9.77 3.31
N ALA A 125 8.07 9.50 2.15
CA ALA A 125 8.13 10.47 1.06
C ALA A 125 6.73 10.91 0.60
N VAL A 126 5.79 9.98 0.45
CA VAL A 126 4.40 10.29 0.09
C VAL A 126 3.72 11.11 1.19
N ASN A 127 3.95 10.79 2.46
CA ASN A 127 3.42 11.54 3.60
C ASN A 127 3.89 13.01 3.60
N GLU A 128 5.16 13.24 3.32
CA GLU A 128 5.69 14.62 3.27
C GLU A 128 5.12 15.42 2.08
N ILE A 129 4.97 14.78 0.91
CA ILE A 129 4.40 15.43 -0.29
C ILE A 129 2.92 15.78 -0.09
N PHE A 130 2.15 14.86 0.52
CA PHE A 130 0.69 15.01 0.67
C PHE A 130 0.26 15.34 2.10
N LYS A 131 1.11 15.98 2.87
CA LYS A 131 0.85 16.31 4.27
C LYS A 131 -0.51 16.98 4.49
N GLY A 132 -1.29 16.42 5.42
CA GLY A 132 -2.64 16.90 5.74
C GLY A 132 -3.76 16.46 4.80
N ARG A 133 -3.43 15.79 3.70
CA ARG A 133 -4.39 15.29 2.69
C ARG A 133 -4.08 13.89 2.20
N ILE A 134 -3.56 13.06 3.10
CA ILE A 134 -3.29 11.64 2.84
C ILE A 134 -3.91 10.77 3.93
N ILE A 135 -4.40 9.62 3.52
CA ILE A 135 -4.85 8.53 4.39
C ILE A 135 -4.08 7.28 4.03
N ASN A 136 -3.28 6.77 4.95
CA ASN A 136 -2.53 5.54 4.80
C ASN A 136 -3.19 4.41 5.58
N PHE A 137 -3.28 3.27 4.97
CA PHE A 137 -3.63 2.01 5.62
C PHE A 137 -2.98 0.86 4.85
N SER A 138 -3.02 -0.33 5.41
CA SER A 138 -2.45 -1.51 4.80
C SER A 138 -3.42 -2.68 4.92
N MET A 139 -3.17 -3.73 4.16
CA MET A 139 -3.91 -4.98 4.25
C MET A 139 -3.68 -5.64 5.62
N ALA A 140 -2.42 -5.77 6.02
CA ALA A 140 -1.98 -6.29 7.31
C ALA A 140 -1.06 -5.27 7.98
N ASP A 141 -0.95 -5.32 9.31
CA ASP A 141 -0.01 -4.45 10.02
C ASP A 141 1.41 -4.71 9.51
N ILE A 142 2.12 -3.65 9.14
CA ILE A 142 3.45 -3.75 8.50
C ILE A 142 4.46 -4.40 9.45
N ASP A 143 4.31 -4.16 10.74
CA ASP A 143 5.15 -4.71 11.81
C ASP A 143 4.83 -6.17 12.18
N GLN A 144 3.69 -6.71 11.72
CA GLN A 144 3.23 -8.07 12.05
C GLN A 144 3.38 -9.07 10.89
N LEU A 145 3.89 -8.65 9.74
CA LEU A 145 4.13 -9.53 8.59
C LEU A 145 5.17 -10.63 8.85
N ASP A 146 5.91 -10.53 9.96
CA ASP A 146 6.82 -11.56 10.48
C ASP A 146 6.14 -12.92 10.73
N GLN A 147 4.89 -12.91 11.14
CA GLN A 147 4.19 -14.15 11.52
C GLN A 147 3.89 -15.06 10.32
N TYR A 148 3.94 -14.52 9.11
CA TYR A 148 3.57 -15.29 7.91
C TYR A 148 4.68 -16.19 7.38
N ASN A 149 5.96 -15.89 7.65
CA ASN A 149 7.07 -16.55 6.96
C ASN A 149 8.28 -16.90 7.83
N ASN A 150 8.22 -16.81 9.16
CA ASN A 150 9.38 -16.94 10.05
C ASN A 150 10.57 -16.03 9.67
N ILE A 151 10.27 -14.89 9.04
CA ILE A 151 11.26 -13.90 8.63
C ILE A 151 11.32 -12.85 9.74
N HIS A 152 12.35 -12.88 10.55
CA HIS A 152 12.58 -11.88 11.59
C HIS A 152 13.13 -10.60 10.95
N VAL A 153 12.25 -9.65 10.71
CA VAL A 153 12.62 -8.29 10.34
C VAL A 153 12.80 -7.49 11.65
N ARG A 154 13.97 -6.92 11.86
CA ARG A 154 14.20 -6.02 12.98
C ARG A 154 13.83 -4.61 12.54
N LEU A 155 12.74 -4.10 13.05
CA LEU A 155 12.51 -2.67 13.07
C LEU A 155 13.38 -2.12 14.20
N ASP A 156 14.59 -1.69 13.90
CA ASP A 156 15.30 -0.84 14.83
C ASP A 156 14.40 0.36 15.10
N LYS A 157 14.15 0.65 16.38
CA LYS A 157 13.25 1.71 16.83
C LYS A 157 13.85 3.09 16.50
N GLN A 158 13.97 3.38 15.22
CA GLN A 158 14.35 4.70 14.77
C GLN A 158 13.10 5.58 14.81
N ASP A 159 13.21 6.74 15.40
CA ASP A 159 12.08 7.69 15.59
C ASP A 159 11.31 7.96 14.29
N HIS A 160 11.98 7.97 13.14
CA HIS A 160 11.32 8.20 11.85
C HIS A 160 10.46 7.01 11.40
N VAL A 161 10.86 5.77 11.72
CA VAL A 161 10.08 4.56 11.42
C VAL A 161 8.80 4.59 12.24
N GLN A 162 8.89 4.84 13.54
CA GLN A 162 7.71 4.93 14.41
C GLN A 162 6.78 6.05 13.95
N LYS A 163 7.31 7.25 13.67
CA LYS A 163 6.50 8.35 13.14
C LYS A 163 5.78 8.00 11.83
N THR A 164 6.43 7.23 10.97
CA THR A 164 5.80 6.76 9.73
C THR A 164 4.69 5.75 10.01
N LEU A 165 4.92 4.80 10.91
CA LEU A 165 3.90 3.81 11.32
C LEU A 165 2.70 4.47 12.00
N ASP A 166 2.91 5.52 12.81
CA ASP A 166 1.84 6.27 13.48
C ASP A 166 0.89 7.00 12.49
N THR A 167 1.28 7.14 11.23
CA THR A 167 0.41 7.71 10.19
C THR A 167 -0.60 6.72 9.62
N PHE A 168 -0.46 5.44 9.93
CA PHE A 168 -1.36 4.40 9.42
C PHE A 168 -2.64 4.30 10.24
N PHE A 169 -3.75 4.17 9.52
CA PHE A 169 -4.97 3.63 10.11
C PHE A 169 -4.79 2.14 10.40
N PRO A 170 -5.55 1.56 11.35
CA PRO A 170 -5.53 0.13 11.58
C PRO A 170 -5.70 -0.67 10.29
N SER A 171 -4.95 -1.75 10.15
CA SER A 171 -5.02 -2.61 8.96
C SER A 171 -6.41 -3.22 8.77
N PHE A 172 -6.74 -3.63 7.55
CA PHE A 172 -7.99 -4.34 7.28
C PHE A 172 -8.11 -5.62 8.10
N TYR A 173 -7.01 -6.37 8.28
CA TYR A 173 -7.02 -7.57 9.10
C TYR A 173 -7.32 -7.28 10.56
N LYS A 174 -6.80 -6.18 11.10
CA LYS A 174 -7.09 -5.77 12.47
C LYS A 174 -8.55 -5.35 12.65
N VAL A 175 -9.07 -4.58 11.72
CA VAL A 175 -10.45 -4.04 11.80
C VAL A 175 -11.49 -5.13 11.58
N LEU A 176 -11.29 -6.01 10.57
CA LEU A 176 -12.30 -6.96 10.16
C LEU A 176 -12.22 -8.30 10.91
N TRP A 177 -11.03 -8.72 11.32
CA TRP A 177 -10.80 -10.05 11.89
C TRP A 177 -9.98 -10.06 13.18
N ASN A 178 -9.72 -8.88 13.75
CA ASN A 178 -8.90 -8.73 14.96
C ASN A 178 -7.56 -9.51 14.86
N ASN A 179 -6.93 -9.45 13.68
CA ASN A 179 -5.72 -10.20 13.31
C ASN A 179 -5.86 -11.74 13.38
N ASN A 180 -7.07 -12.28 13.41
CA ASN A 180 -7.27 -13.72 13.38
C ASN A 180 -7.33 -14.23 11.93
N PHE A 181 -6.20 -14.67 11.41
CA PHE A 181 -6.04 -15.15 10.04
C PHE A 181 -6.69 -16.53 9.79
N GLU A 182 -6.99 -17.29 10.83
CA GLU A 182 -7.63 -18.61 10.72
C GLU A 182 -9.10 -18.51 10.27
N THR A 183 -9.73 -17.37 10.47
CA THR A 183 -11.14 -17.13 10.08
C THR A 183 -11.32 -16.82 8.59
N ILE A 184 -10.23 -16.74 7.80
CA ILE A 184 -10.25 -16.36 6.37
C ILE A 184 -10.24 -17.61 5.45
N ARG A 185 -10.23 -18.81 5.99
CA ARG A 185 -10.21 -20.07 5.22
C ARG A 185 -11.60 -20.50 4.75
#